data_5c2247680ec1a0c769ff5de12afbceba
#
_entry.id   5c2247680ec1a0c769ff5de12afbceba
#
_cell.length_a   1.000
_cell.length_b   1.000
_cell.length_c   1.000
_cell.angle_alpha   90.00
_cell.angle_beta   90.00
_cell.angle_gamma   90.00
#
_symmetry.space_group_name_H-M   'P 1'
#
loop_
_entity.id
_entity.type
_entity.pdbx_description
1 polymer ?
#
loop_
_entity_poly.entity_id
_entity_poly.type
_entity_poly.pdbx_seq_one_letter_code
_entity_poly.pdbx_strand_id
1 'polypeptide(L)'
;MTRANPAPNRTGPARTIGTVLLGGALMLLAACGGGDRPRTELQAAQLNTIGVNAYLWRAALDTVSFAPLLQADSSGGVIVTDWYTNPTNPGERVKLTITILDQDLRADALRVAASRQVSETGNWVGAPVQAATVQKLEDIILTKARDLRRQALAS
;
A
#
# COMPACT_ATOMS: atom_id res chain seq x y z
N MET A 1 11.36 61.69 20.84
CA MET A 1 12.84 61.73 20.88
C MET A 1 13.33 60.79 19.83
N THR A 2 13.42 61.17 18.59
CA THR A 2 14.48 61.91 17.92
C THR A 2 15.78 61.11 17.83
N ARG A 3 16.15 60.63 16.67
CA ARG A 3 17.17 60.95 15.69
C ARG A 3 17.55 59.70 14.89
N ALA A 4 17.27 59.66 13.62
CA ALA A 4 17.95 60.31 12.48
C ALA A 4 19.29 59.67 12.11
N ASN A 5 19.25 59.02 11.00
CA ASN A 5 20.11 58.92 9.78
C ASN A 5 21.44 59.75 9.84
N PRO A 6 22.53 59.40 9.08
CA PRO A 6 22.49 59.40 7.62
C PRO A 6 23.50 58.45 6.91
N ALA A 7 23.25 58.21 5.60
CA ALA A 7 24.28 57.99 4.60
C ALA A 7 25.02 59.29 4.29
N PRO A 8 26.10 59.39 3.51
CA PRO A 8 26.33 58.88 2.16
C PRO A 8 27.81 58.63 1.76
N ASN A 9 28.00 58.27 0.53
CA ASN A 9 28.90 58.85 -0.48
C ASN A 9 29.84 57.83 -1.20
N ARG A 10 29.61 57.65 -2.45
CA ARG A 10 30.34 58.20 -3.65
C ARG A 10 31.81 57.78 -3.74
N THR A 11 32.22 57.09 -4.81
CA THR A 11 32.75 57.64 -6.07
C THR A 11 33.31 56.52 -6.94
N GLY A 12 32.96 56.48 -8.23
CA GLY A 12 33.77 55.79 -9.27
C GLY A 12 34.94 56.72 -9.71
N PRO A 13 35.56 56.60 -10.85
CA PRO A 13 35.46 55.72 -12.00
C PRO A 13 36.83 55.20 -12.49
N ALA A 14 36.86 54.43 -13.58
CA ALA A 14 37.78 54.49 -14.74
C ALA A 14 38.04 53.08 -15.29
N ARG A 15 37.48 52.83 -16.43
CA ARG A 15 38.08 52.68 -17.77
C ARG A 15 39.47 52.03 -17.80
N THR A 16 39.52 50.84 -18.37
CA THR A 16 40.45 50.55 -19.44
C THR A 16 39.97 49.41 -20.34
N ILE A 17 40.08 49.73 -21.61
CA ILE A 17 39.81 48.94 -22.78
C ILE A 17 40.93 47.93 -22.94
N GLY A 18 40.57 46.68 -23.25
CA GLY A 18 41.53 45.67 -23.63
C GLY A 18 40.85 44.57 -24.41
N THR A 19 40.74 44.84 -25.69
CA THR A 19 40.45 43.84 -26.72
C THR A 19 41.56 42.82 -26.77
N VAL A 20 41.30 41.52 -26.90
CA VAL A 20 42.00 40.58 -27.77
C VAL A 20 41.39 39.18 -27.68
N LEU A 21 40.82 38.74 -28.78
CA LEU A 21 40.95 37.48 -29.53
C LEU A 21 40.65 36.12 -28.87
N LEU A 22 39.60 35.51 -29.41
CA LEU A 22 39.64 34.27 -30.22
C LEU A 22 40.23 33.04 -29.55
N GLY A 23 39.39 32.13 -29.18
CA GLY A 23 39.81 30.79 -28.80
C GLY A 23 38.55 29.93 -28.61
N GLY A 24 38.18 29.21 -29.65
CA GLY A 24 37.07 28.27 -29.59
C GLY A 24 37.32 27.13 -28.63
N ALA A 25 36.29 26.78 -27.91
CA ALA A 25 36.13 25.45 -27.37
C ALA A 25 34.62 25.15 -27.31
N LEU A 26 34.19 24.52 -28.35
CA LEU A 26 32.95 23.75 -28.34
C LEU A 26 33.09 22.66 -27.29
N MET A 27 32.59 22.85 -26.08
CA MET A 27 32.39 21.79 -25.12
C MET A 27 30.92 21.44 -25.14
N LEU A 28 30.68 20.33 -25.80
CA LEU A 28 29.43 19.58 -25.79
C LEU A 28 29.06 19.23 -24.33
N LEU A 29 28.08 19.91 -23.78
CA LEU A 29 27.38 19.46 -22.59
C LEU A 29 26.31 18.43 -23.00
N ALA A 30 26.76 17.22 -23.28
CA ALA A 30 25.89 16.06 -23.28
C ALA A 30 25.90 15.46 -21.88
N ALA A 31 25.13 16.02 -20.97
CA ALA A 31 24.83 15.42 -19.69
C ALA A 31 23.32 15.38 -19.48
N CYS A 32 22.60 14.76 -20.41
CA CYS A 32 21.28 14.21 -20.13
C CYS A 32 21.47 12.81 -19.58
N GLY A 33 21.95 12.70 -18.36
CA GLY A 33 21.75 11.54 -17.53
C GLY A 33 20.30 11.57 -17.02
N GLY A 34 19.33 11.31 -17.88
CA GLY A 34 18.01 10.96 -17.48
C GLY A 34 18.06 9.62 -16.80
N GLY A 35 18.23 9.60 -15.49
CA GLY A 35 18.01 8.39 -14.71
C GLY A 35 16.53 8.04 -14.84
N ASP A 36 16.24 7.07 -15.69
CA ASP A 36 14.96 6.35 -15.66
C ASP A 36 14.82 5.74 -14.27
N ARG A 37 14.17 6.47 -13.38
CA ARG A 37 13.67 5.86 -12.16
C ARG A 37 12.60 4.86 -12.59
N PRO A 38 12.77 3.59 -12.23
CA PRO A 38 11.81 2.57 -12.64
C PRO A 38 10.41 2.99 -12.18
N ARG A 39 9.47 3.09 -13.11
CA ARG A 39 8.05 3.35 -12.82
C ARG A 39 7.48 2.37 -11.81
N THR A 40 8.12 1.23 -11.64
CA THR A 40 7.83 0.17 -10.68
C THR A 40 7.90 0.65 -9.22
N GLU A 41 8.85 1.55 -8.88
CA GLU A 41 8.93 2.09 -7.52
C GLU A 41 7.79 3.05 -7.20
N LEU A 42 7.35 3.84 -8.20
CA LEU A 42 6.21 4.75 -8.04
C LEU A 42 4.89 4.00 -7.90
N GLN A 43 4.71 2.88 -8.61
CA GLN A 43 3.54 2.03 -8.46
C GLN A 43 3.53 1.27 -7.14
N ALA A 44 4.69 0.77 -6.70
CA ALA A 44 4.83 0.15 -5.38
C ALA A 44 4.60 1.16 -4.24
N ALA A 45 5.08 2.40 -4.39
CA ALA A 45 4.85 3.47 -3.43
C ALA A 45 3.39 3.93 -3.38
N GLN A 46 2.68 3.93 -4.50
CA GLN A 46 1.25 4.29 -4.54
C GLN A 46 0.34 3.24 -3.91
N LEU A 47 0.72 1.96 -3.98
CA LEU A 47 0.00 0.87 -3.33
C LEU A 47 0.18 0.86 -1.80
N ASN A 48 1.21 1.52 -1.27
CA ASN A 48 1.45 1.65 0.17
C ASN A 48 0.68 2.82 0.84
N THR A 49 -0.19 3.51 0.11
CA THR A 49 -0.93 4.68 0.63
C THR A 49 -2.15 4.30 1.48
N ILE A 50 -2.57 3.05 1.47
CA ILE A 50 -3.54 2.52 2.43
C ILE A 50 -2.79 2.11 3.70
N GLY A 51 -3.39 2.35 4.88
CA GLY A 51 -2.77 2.14 6.20
C GLY A 51 -2.16 0.75 6.43
N VAL A 52 -2.42 -0.21 5.53
CA VAL A 52 -1.96 -1.61 5.60
C VAL A 52 -1.36 -2.06 4.26
N ASN A 53 -0.79 -3.26 4.21
CA ASN A 53 -0.23 -3.84 2.98
C ASN A 53 -1.31 -4.02 1.90
N ALA A 54 -1.16 -3.34 0.77
CA ALA A 54 -2.15 -3.34 -0.32
C ALA A 54 -2.31 -4.70 -1.01
N TYR A 55 -1.25 -5.51 -1.07
CA TYR A 55 -1.33 -6.86 -1.66
C TYR A 55 -2.09 -7.81 -0.74
N LEU A 56 -1.85 -7.73 0.58
CA LEU A 56 -2.63 -8.49 1.57
C LEU A 56 -4.10 -8.07 1.55
N TRP A 57 -4.37 -6.76 1.48
CA TRP A 57 -5.72 -6.22 1.39
C TRP A 57 -6.46 -6.76 0.17
N ARG A 58 -5.86 -6.65 -1.01
CA ARG A 58 -6.45 -7.16 -2.25
C ARG A 58 -6.66 -8.67 -2.21
N ALA A 59 -5.65 -9.42 -1.78
CA ALA A 59 -5.72 -10.88 -1.68
C ALA A 59 -6.80 -11.33 -0.69
N ALA A 60 -6.96 -10.63 0.44
CA ALA A 60 -7.98 -10.91 1.43
C ALA A 60 -9.38 -10.70 0.87
N LEU A 61 -9.66 -9.53 0.25
CA LEU A 61 -10.94 -9.26 -0.40
C LEU A 61 -11.30 -10.31 -1.46
N ASP A 62 -10.34 -10.66 -2.31
CA ASP A 62 -10.54 -11.67 -3.35
C ASP A 62 -10.80 -13.06 -2.76
N THR A 63 -10.18 -13.39 -1.62
CA THR A 63 -10.35 -14.69 -0.97
C THR A 63 -11.73 -14.83 -0.34
N VAL A 64 -12.31 -13.73 0.21
CA VAL A 64 -13.65 -13.75 0.84
C VAL A 64 -14.75 -13.29 -0.09
N SER A 65 -14.50 -13.15 -1.38
CA SER A 65 -15.47 -12.66 -2.38
C SER A 65 -16.75 -13.53 -2.52
N PHE A 66 -16.73 -14.75 -1.98
CA PHE A 66 -17.88 -15.64 -1.93
C PHE A 66 -18.93 -15.21 -0.89
N ALA A 67 -18.55 -14.41 0.11
CA ALA A 67 -19.43 -13.98 1.21
C ALA A 67 -19.74 -12.48 1.09
N PRO A 68 -20.96 -12.04 1.45
CA PRO A 68 -21.26 -10.62 1.56
C PRO A 68 -20.35 -9.95 2.59
N LEU A 69 -19.90 -8.74 2.30
CA LEU A 69 -19.10 -7.96 3.23
C LEU A 69 -20.00 -7.15 4.17
N LEU A 70 -19.76 -7.25 5.46
CA LEU A 70 -20.38 -6.42 6.48
C LEU A 70 -19.57 -5.15 6.71
N GLN A 71 -18.24 -5.26 6.67
CA GLN A 71 -17.32 -4.15 6.86
C GLN A 71 -16.03 -4.37 6.05
N ALA A 72 -15.51 -3.31 5.48
CA ALA A 72 -14.19 -3.28 4.85
C ALA A 72 -13.55 -1.90 5.13
N ASP A 73 -12.60 -1.86 6.05
CA ASP A 73 -11.84 -0.67 6.44
C ASP A 73 -10.37 -0.85 6.07
N SER A 74 -9.96 -0.23 4.98
CA SER A 74 -8.58 -0.30 4.49
C SER A 74 -7.60 0.49 5.35
N SER A 75 -8.05 1.48 6.11
CA SER A 75 -7.19 2.27 6.98
C SER A 75 -6.84 1.50 8.25
N GLY A 76 -7.83 0.83 8.83
CA GLY A 76 -7.65 -0.04 10.00
C GLY A 76 -7.26 -1.48 9.66
N GLY A 77 -7.27 -1.86 8.38
CA GLY A 77 -6.89 -3.19 7.93
C GLY A 77 -7.89 -4.29 8.30
N VAL A 78 -9.18 -3.95 8.44
CA VAL A 78 -10.20 -4.89 8.92
C VAL A 78 -11.21 -5.19 7.82
N ILE A 79 -11.43 -6.48 7.56
CA ILE A 79 -12.47 -7.01 6.68
C ILE A 79 -13.34 -7.96 7.50
N VAL A 80 -14.63 -7.72 7.52
CA VAL A 80 -15.64 -8.58 8.18
C VAL A 80 -16.69 -9.01 7.16
N THR A 81 -16.87 -10.31 6.99
CA THR A 81 -17.97 -10.83 6.17
C THR A 81 -19.25 -10.88 6.99
N ASP A 82 -20.38 -10.92 6.32
CA ASP A 82 -21.61 -11.39 6.96
C ASP A 82 -21.63 -12.91 7.02
N TRP A 83 -22.65 -13.48 7.64
CA TRP A 83 -22.86 -14.92 7.67
C TRP A 83 -23.07 -15.47 6.26
N TYR A 84 -22.23 -16.41 5.88
CA TYR A 84 -22.31 -17.12 4.62
C TYR A 84 -22.76 -18.57 4.87
N THR A 85 -23.81 -18.97 4.19
CA THR A 85 -24.30 -20.35 4.18
C THR A 85 -23.92 -21.00 2.86
N ASN A 86 -23.20 -22.11 2.93
CA ASN A 86 -22.86 -22.86 1.72
C ASN A 86 -24.13 -23.53 1.16
N PRO A 87 -24.49 -23.28 -0.11
CA PRO A 87 -25.68 -23.89 -0.72
C PRO A 87 -25.69 -25.43 -0.67
N THR A 88 -24.51 -26.06 -0.67
CA THR A 88 -24.40 -27.54 -0.56
C THR A 88 -24.53 -28.04 0.87
N ASN A 89 -24.43 -27.16 1.86
CA ASN A 89 -24.60 -27.48 3.28
C ASN A 89 -25.39 -26.36 3.99
N PRO A 90 -26.70 -26.27 3.79
CA PRO A 90 -27.55 -25.19 4.32
C PRO A 90 -27.70 -25.19 5.83
N GLY A 91 -27.33 -26.29 6.49
CA GLY A 91 -27.34 -26.41 7.95
C GLY A 91 -26.12 -25.79 8.64
N GLU A 92 -25.24 -25.15 7.90
CA GLU A 92 -24.01 -24.54 8.44
C GLU A 92 -23.79 -23.14 7.86
N ARG A 93 -23.35 -22.22 8.70
CA ARG A 93 -22.91 -20.89 8.25
C ARG A 93 -21.64 -20.46 8.92
N VAL A 94 -20.87 -19.65 8.19
CA VAL A 94 -19.58 -19.13 8.65
C VAL A 94 -19.52 -17.62 8.49
N LYS A 95 -18.78 -16.98 9.37
CA LYS A 95 -18.45 -15.56 9.34
C LYS A 95 -16.97 -15.42 9.54
N LEU A 96 -16.32 -14.58 8.73
CA LEU A 96 -14.89 -14.36 8.77
C LEU A 96 -14.57 -12.94 9.20
N THR A 97 -13.54 -12.79 9.99
CA THR A 97 -12.89 -11.51 10.27
C THR A 97 -11.43 -11.63 9.90
N ILE A 98 -10.96 -10.77 9.01
CA ILE A 98 -9.56 -10.70 8.57
C ILE A 98 -9.00 -9.38 9.08
N THR A 99 -7.84 -9.44 9.73
CA THR A 99 -7.13 -8.26 10.22
C THR A 99 -5.72 -8.24 9.64
N ILE A 100 -5.38 -7.15 8.97
CA ILE A 100 -4.04 -6.89 8.46
C ILE A 100 -3.39 -5.90 9.41
N LEU A 101 -2.27 -6.29 10.00
CA LEU A 101 -1.64 -5.61 11.13
C LEU A 101 -0.46 -4.73 10.73
N ASP A 102 0.07 -4.89 9.50
CA ASP A 102 1.31 -4.25 9.09
C ASP A 102 1.27 -3.91 7.60
N GLN A 103 2.16 -3.01 7.20
CA GLN A 103 2.41 -2.65 5.81
C GLN A 103 3.36 -3.64 5.11
N ASP A 104 4.07 -4.44 5.88
CA ASP A 104 4.97 -5.45 5.35
C ASP A 104 4.23 -6.74 4.95
N LEU A 105 4.66 -7.36 3.85
CA LEU A 105 4.14 -8.65 3.40
C LEU A 105 4.80 -9.79 4.16
N ARG A 106 4.37 -10.01 5.40
CA ARG A 106 4.84 -11.05 6.31
C ARG A 106 3.69 -11.92 6.79
N ALA A 107 4.00 -13.12 7.26
CA ALA A 107 2.99 -14.06 7.73
C ALA A 107 2.27 -13.58 9.01
N ASP A 108 3.01 -12.92 9.89
CA ASP A 108 2.51 -12.36 11.15
C ASP A 108 1.75 -11.04 10.99
N ALA A 109 1.78 -10.44 9.78
CA ALA A 109 1.01 -9.26 9.42
C ALA A 109 -0.46 -9.55 9.09
N LEU A 110 -0.87 -10.81 9.09
CA LEU A 110 -2.23 -11.26 8.77
C LEU A 110 -2.78 -12.13 9.89
N ARG A 111 -4.03 -11.89 10.24
CA ARG A 111 -4.80 -12.76 11.14
C ARG A 111 -6.18 -12.99 10.58
N VAL A 112 -6.62 -14.23 10.65
CA VAL A 112 -7.97 -14.66 10.31
C VAL A 112 -8.65 -15.22 11.54
N ALA A 113 -9.86 -14.74 11.81
CA ALA A 113 -10.76 -15.33 12.79
C ALA A 113 -12.02 -15.81 12.08
N ALA A 114 -12.52 -16.98 12.44
CA ALA A 114 -13.74 -17.55 11.91
C ALA A 114 -14.74 -17.85 13.02
N SER A 115 -15.99 -17.57 12.78
CA SER A 115 -17.11 -18.01 13.59
C SER A 115 -17.95 -18.99 12.76
N ARG A 116 -18.30 -20.11 13.35
CA ARG A 116 -19.11 -21.16 12.72
C ARG A 116 -20.37 -21.39 13.54
N GLN A 117 -21.49 -21.56 12.85
CA GLN A 117 -22.74 -21.97 13.48
C GLN A 117 -23.37 -23.11 12.68
N VAL A 118 -24.07 -23.98 13.40
CA VAL A 118 -24.85 -25.06 12.82
C VAL A 118 -26.35 -24.89 13.20
N SER A 119 -27.21 -25.33 12.34
CA SER A 119 -28.65 -25.30 12.59
C SER A 119 -29.07 -26.54 13.37
N GLU A 120 -29.54 -26.34 14.61
CA GLU A 120 -30.09 -27.38 15.47
C GLU A 120 -31.54 -27.05 15.75
N THR A 121 -32.46 -27.94 15.34
CA THR A 121 -33.90 -27.77 15.55
C THR A 121 -34.44 -26.37 15.14
N GLY A 122 -33.90 -25.80 14.06
CA GLY A 122 -34.30 -24.48 13.54
C GLY A 122 -33.59 -23.28 14.16
N ASN A 123 -32.71 -23.48 15.14
CA ASN A 123 -31.90 -22.42 15.76
C ASN A 123 -30.46 -22.53 15.37
N TRP A 124 -29.78 -21.37 15.24
CA TRP A 124 -28.34 -21.31 14.98
C TRP A 124 -27.57 -21.40 16.28
N VAL A 125 -26.74 -22.44 16.41
CA VAL A 125 -25.88 -22.70 17.59
C VAL A 125 -24.44 -22.57 17.20
N GLY A 126 -23.64 -21.95 18.07
CA GLY A 126 -22.18 -21.82 17.87
C GLY A 126 -21.51 -23.19 17.82
N ALA A 127 -20.64 -23.39 16.84
CA ALA A 127 -19.88 -24.62 16.67
C ALA A 127 -18.37 -24.33 16.58
N PRO A 128 -17.50 -25.25 17.03
CA PRO A 128 -16.07 -25.05 16.99
C PRO A 128 -15.55 -24.94 15.55
N VAL A 129 -14.56 -24.07 15.35
CA VAL A 129 -13.80 -23.94 14.11
C VAL A 129 -12.49 -24.69 14.27
N GLN A 130 -12.11 -25.47 13.28
CA GLN A 130 -10.82 -26.13 13.26
C GLN A 130 -9.70 -25.11 13.01
N ALA A 131 -8.67 -25.08 13.86
CA ALA A 131 -7.53 -24.19 13.71
C ALA A 131 -6.84 -24.34 12.35
N ALA A 132 -6.75 -25.58 11.84
CA ALA A 132 -6.20 -25.85 10.51
C ALA A 132 -6.94 -25.13 9.37
N THR A 133 -8.26 -24.92 9.49
CA THR A 133 -9.05 -24.18 8.49
C THR A 133 -8.65 -22.70 8.47
N VAL A 134 -8.48 -22.09 9.63
CA VAL A 134 -8.06 -20.69 9.77
C VAL A 134 -6.64 -20.51 9.20
N GLN A 135 -5.69 -21.38 9.59
CA GLN A 135 -4.32 -21.34 9.07
C GLN A 135 -4.29 -21.49 7.55
N LYS A 136 -5.10 -22.39 6.99
CA LYS A 136 -5.17 -22.56 5.55
C LYS A 136 -5.68 -21.33 4.82
N LEU A 137 -6.63 -20.59 5.40
CA LEU A 137 -7.10 -19.31 4.85
C LEU A 137 -5.99 -18.26 4.89
N GLU A 138 -5.24 -18.15 5.99
CA GLU A 138 -4.08 -17.28 6.10
C GLU A 138 -3.03 -17.60 5.03
N ASP A 139 -2.69 -18.86 4.83
CA ASP A 139 -1.75 -19.31 3.81
C ASP A 139 -2.20 -19.00 2.38
N ILE A 140 -3.50 -19.16 2.09
CA ILE A 140 -4.07 -18.83 0.78
C ILE A 140 -3.95 -17.33 0.52
N ILE A 141 -4.32 -16.48 1.49
CA ILE A 141 -4.23 -15.02 1.37
C ILE A 141 -2.77 -14.59 1.16
N LEU A 142 -1.84 -15.12 1.96
CA LEU A 142 -0.41 -14.81 1.88
C LEU A 142 0.19 -15.23 0.53
N THR A 143 -0.16 -16.42 0.03
CA THR A 143 0.30 -16.90 -1.27
C THR A 143 -0.21 -15.99 -2.38
N LYS A 144 -1.50 -15.69 -2.37
CA LYS A 144 -2.11 -14.79 -3.35
C LYS A 144 -1.52 -13.37 -3.32
N ALA A 145 -1.24 -12.83 -2.14
CA ALA A 145 -0.60 -11.53 -1.98
C ALA A 145 0.81 -11.50 -2.56
N ARG A 146 1.59 -12.57 -2.35
CA ARG A 146 2.94 -12.73 -2.94
C ARG A 146 2.87 -12.81 -4.46
N ASP A 147 1.88 -13.50 -5.00
CA ASP A 147 1.65 -13.62 -6.45
C ASP A 147 1.31 -12.26 -7.05
N LEU A 148 0.40 -11.51 -6.44
CA LEU A 148 0.06 -10.15 -6.87
C LEU A 148 1.28 -9.22 -6.87
N ARG A 149 2.11 -9.29 -5.82
CA ARG A 149 3.36 -8.54 -5.76
C ARG A 149 4.32 -8.91 -6.88
N ARG A 150 4.50 -10.22 -7.15
CA ARG A 150 5.37 -10.67 -8.25
C ARG A 150 4.89 -10.20 -9.62
N GLN A 151 3.58 -10.24 -9.86
CA GLN A 151 2.98 -9.74 -11.10
C GLN A 151 3.20 -8.24 -11.28
N ALA A 152 3.03 -7.45 -10.21
CA ALA A 152 3.25 -6.01 -10.24
C ALA A 152 4.72 -5.62 -10.49
N LEU A 153 5.67 -6.48 -10.12
CA LEU A 153 7.10 -6.25 -10.37
C LEU A 153 7.53 -6.69 -11.78
N ALA A 154 6.72 -7.53 -12.46
CA ALA A 154 7.01 -8.05 -13.80
C ALA A 154 6.36 -7.22 -14.92
N SER A 155 5.44 -6.29 -14.59
CA SER A 155 4.73 -5.40 -15.51
C SER A 155 5.42 -4.05 -15.65
#